data_a2fba19220d0dde757322e0cbb4c7563
#
_entry.id   a2fba19220d0dde757322e0cbb4c7563
#
_cell.length_a   1.000
_cell.length_b   1.000
_cell.length_c   1.000
_cell.angle_alpha   90.00
_cell.angle_beta   90.00
_cell.angle_gamma   90.00
#
_symmetry.space_group_name_H-M   'P 1'
#
loop_
_entity.id
_entity.type
_entity.pdbx_description
1 polymer ?
#
loop_
_entity_poly.entity_id
_entity_poly.type
_entity_poly.pdbx_seq_one_letter_code
_entity_poly.pdbx_strand_id
1 'polypeptide(L)'
;MANILIVGAGGVGGGMASIAETRSFFDSFVLADINSGRGDEIIAKLEQPGRFSSAQVDARSKSEIVALAQRVKADVIVNACDPRLNEPIFEAAFEAGCTYLDMAMNLSKPHPTNPYEEVGEPLGKDQISADERWKEKGLLALVGMGVEPGLSNVF
;
A
#
# COMPACT_ATOMS: atom_id res chain seq x y z
N MET A 1 -17.80 8.71 1.39
CA MET A 1 -16.37 9.06 1.19
C MET A 1 -15.56 7.77 1.34
N ALA A 2 -14.26 7.77 1.15
CA ALA A 2 -13.46 6.54 1.11
C ALA A 2 -13.06 6.03 2.49
N ASN A 3 -13.00 4.71 2.67
CA ASN A 3 -12.37 4.05 3.80
C ASN A 3 -10.95 3.61 3.37
N ILE A 4 -9.94 4.08 4.07
CA ILE A 4 -8.52 3.90 3.71
C ILE A 4 -7.88 2.93 4.69
N LEU A 5 -7.26 1.88 4.16
CA LEU A 5 -6.43 0.94 4.91
C LEU A 5 -4.96 1.16 4.53
N ILE A 6 -4.14 1.56 5.49
CA ILE A 6 -2.68 1.66 5.33
C ILE A 6 -2.06 0.39 5.90
N VAL A 7 -1.30 -0.32 5.09
CA VAL A 7 -0.48 -1.46 5.53
C VAL A 7 0.94 -0.97 5.72
N GLY A 8 1.39 -0.91 6.97
CA GLY A 8 2.65 -0.37 7.43
C GLY A 8 2.50 0.93 8.23
N ALA A 9 2.57 0.84 9.56
CA ALA A 9 2.56 1.99 10.49
C ALA A 9 3.99 2.46 10.83
N GLY A 10 4.82 2.59 9.79
CA GLY A 10 6.17 3.18 9.89
C GLY A 10 6.17 4.69 9.67
N GLY A 11 7.35 5.23 9.29
CA GLY A 11 7.50 6.67 9.01
C GLY A 11 6.58 7.18 7.91
N VAL A 12 6.40 6.41 6.83
CA VAL A 12 5.51 6.77 5.72
C VAL A 12 4.04 6.74 6.15
N GLY A 13 3.58 5.64 6.78
CA GLY A 13 2.20 5.53 7.25
C GLY A 13 1.85 6.60 8.30
N GLY A 14 2.79 6.90 9.21
CA GLY A 14 2.63 7.98 10.20
C GLY A 14 2.57 9.37 9.56
N GLY A 15 3.45 9.65 8.59
CA GLY A 15 3.41 10.89 7.81
C GLY A 15 2.10 11.07 7.06
N MET A 16 1.59 10.00 6.44
CA MET A 16 0.28 10.02 5.78
C MET A 16 -0.85 10.33 6.76
N ALA A 17 -0.85 9.72 7.95
CA ALA A 17 -1.87 9.99 8.98
C ALA A 17 -1.85 11.45 9.43
N SER A 18 -0.67 12.02 9.70
CA SER A 18 -0.52 13.41 10.10
C SER A 18 -1.00 14.40 9.04
N ILE A 19 -0.80 14.10 7.75
CA ILE A 19 -1.32 14.93 6.66
C ILE A 19 -2.83 14.72 6.50
N ALA A 20 -3.30 13.48 6.60
CA ALA A 20 -4.69 13.11 6.39
C ALA A 20 -5.63 13.70 7.45
N GLU A 21 -5.19 13.93 8.70
CA GLU A 21 -6.07 14.42 9.76
C GLU A 21 -6.78 15.74 9.42
N THR A 22 -6.13 16.59 8.60
CA THR A 22 -6.68 17.87 8.13
C THR A 22 -7.50 17.75 6.85
N ARG A 23 -7.69 16.54 6.29
CA ARG A 23 -8.39 16.30 5.02
C ARG A 23 -9.79 15.73 5.26
N SER A 24 -10.71 16.03 4.34
CA SER A 24 -12.13 15.69 4.47
C SER A 24 -12.63 14.65 3.46
N PHE A 25 -11.76 14.10 2.60
CA PHE A 25 -12.15 13.20 1.52
C PHE A 25 -12.36 11.73 1.91
N PHE A 26 -12.14 11.36 3.17
CA PHE A 26 -12.30 9.99 3.68
C PHE A 26 -13.16 9.93 4.94
N ASP A 27 -13.79 8.78 5.19
CA ASP A 27 -14.60 8.50 6.39
C ASP A 27 -13.77 7.83 7.48
N SER A 28 -12.94 6.85 7.13
CA SER A 28 -12.08 6.13 8.06
C SER A 28 -10.67 5.92 7.52
N PHE A 29 -9.70 5.89 8.44
CA PHE A 29 -8.28 5.69 8.16
C PHE A 29 -7.72 4.67 9.15
N VAL A 30 -7.40 3.48 8.66
CA VAL A 30 -6.91 2.37 9.48
C VAL A 30 -5.41 2.20 9.26
N LEU A 31 -4.62 2.33 10.34
CA LEU A 31 -3.19 2.06 10.35
C LEU A 31 -2.96 0.61 10.79
N ALA A 32 -2.54 -0.24 9.87
CA ALA A 32 -2.30 -1.64 10.12
C ALA A 32 -0.80 -1.96 10.08
N ASP A 33 -0.33 -2.70 11.08
CA ASP A 33 1.07 -3.14 11.19
C ASP A 33 1.12 -4.50 11.91
N ILE A 34 2.21 -5.22 11.76
CA ILE A 34 2.45 -6.45 12.54
C ILE A 34 2.48 -6.17 14.04
N ASN A 35 2.88 -4.96 14.41
CA ASN A 35 2.79 -4.41 15.76
C ASN A 35 1.75 -3.28 15.79
N SER A 36 0.52 -3.60 16.22
CA SER A 36 -0.59 -2.63 16.29
C SER A 36 -0.28 -1.41 17.19
N GLY A 37 0.58 -1.58 18.20
CA GLY A 37 1.02 -0.48 19.06
C GLY A 37 1.65 0.70 18.32
N ARG A 38 2.27 0.46 17.15
CA ARG A 38 2.78 1.55 16.29
C ARG A 38 1.67 2.44 15.76
N GLY A 39 0.57 1.84 15.33
CA GLY A 39 -0.61 2.59 14.88
C GLY A 39 -1.20 3.42 16.03
N ASP A 40 -1.32 2.83 17.23
CA ASP A 40 -1.82 3.51 18.42
C ASP A 40 -0.95 4.70 18.80
N GLU A 41 0.39 4.55 18.77
CA GLU A 41 1.33 5.63 19.04
C GLU A 41 1.24 6.80 18.04
N ILE A 42 0.96 6.51 16.77
CA ILE A 42 0.74 7.54 15.76
C ILE A 42 -0.57 8.27 16.04
N ILE A 43 -1.64 7.54 16.25
CA ILE A 43 -2.99 8.07 16.47
C ILE A 43 -3.02 8.97 17.73
N ALA A 44 -2.31 8.57 18.79
CA ALA A 44 -2.20 9.34 20.03
C ALA A 44 -1.55 10.73 19.86
N LYS A 45 -0.84 10.96 18.75
CA LYS A 45 -0.18 12.25 18.44
C LYS A 45 -1.01 13.15 17.53
N LEU A 46 -2.13 12.64 16.98
CA LEU A 46 -3.02 13.42 16.12
C LEU A 46 -3.90 14.36 16.97
N GLU A 47 -4.17 15.54 16.45
CA GLU A 47 -5.08 16.50 17.08
C GLU A 47 -6.56 16.11 16.87
N GLN A 48 -6.87 15.43 15.76
CA GLN A 48 -8.22 15.02 15.37
C GLN A 48 -8.31 13.51 15.10
N PRO A 49 -8.09 12.65 16.10
CA PRO A 49 -7.97 11.20 15.89
C PRO A 49 -9.29 10.47 15.60
N GLY A 50 -10.43 11.11 15.67
CA GLY A 50 -11.76 10.47 15.68
C GLY A 50 -12.12 9.61 14.46
N ARG A 51 -11.37 9.73 13.35
CA ARG A 51 -11.53 8.92 12.13
C ARG A 51 -10.42 7.89 11.92
N PHE A 52 -9.48 7.81 12.86
CA PHE A 52 -8.32 6.94 12.79
C PHE A 52 -8.47 5.77 13.75
N SER A 53 -7.99 4.62 13.33
CA SER A 53 -7.90 3.42 14.17
C SER A 53 -6.68 2.59 13.79
N SER A 54 -6.24 1.73 14.69
CA SER A 54 -5.15 0.79 14.45
C SER A 54 -5.69 -0.63 14.26
N ALA A 55 -4.90 -1.46 13.57
CA ALA A 55 -5.17 -2.89 13.45
C ALA A 55 -3.86 -3.68 13.39
N GLN A 56 -3.91 -4.94 13.80
CA GLN A 56 -2.79 -5.86 13.60
C GLN A 56 -3.00 -6.63 12.29
N VAL A 57 -1.93 -6.72 11.48
CA VAL A 57 -1.88 -7.52 10.25
C VAL A 57 -0.45 -7.90 9.91
N ASP A 58 -0.22 -9.13 9.48
CA ASP A 58 1.04 -9.50 8.85
C ASP A 58 0.99 -9.19 7.35
N ALA A 59 1.81 -8.22 6.90
CA ALA A 59 1.89 -7.81 5.50
C ALA A 59 2.34 -8.92 4.53
N ARG A 60 2.87 -10.04 5.05
CA ARG A 60 3.20 -11.24 4.27
C ARG A 60 1.99 -12.14 4.02
N SER A 61 0.92 -11.95 4.78
CA SER A 61 -0.29 -12.77 4.73
C SER A 61 -1.38 -12.10 3.90
N LYS A 62 -1.48 -12.47 2.62
CA LYS A 62 -2.55 -11.98 1.74
C LYS A 62 -3.93 -12.18 2.37
N SER A 63 -4.18 -13.35 2.96
CA SER A 63 -5.49 -13.66 3.55
C SER A 63 -5.86 -12.79 4.74
N GLU A 64 -4.88 -12.43 5.60
CA GLU A 64 -5.13 -11.52 6.72
C GLU A 64 -5.44 -10.10 6.23
N ILE A 65 -4.74 -9.63 5.19
CA ILE A 65 -4.99 -8.32 4.59
C ILE A 65 -6.38 -8.28 3.96
N VAL A 66 -6.78 -9.32 3.21
CA VAL A 66 -8.14 -9.44 2.63
C VAL A 66 -9.19 -9.40 3.74
N ALA A 67 -9.03 -10.22 4.77
CA ALA A 67 -9.98 -10.28 5.89
C ALA A 67 -10.08 -8.93 6.62
N LEU A 68 -8.95 -8.24 6.81
CA LEU A 68 -8.92 -6.90 7.41
C LEU A 68 -9.63 -5.88 6.51
N ALA A 69 -9.30 -5.85 5.20
CA ALA A 69 -9.90 -4.94 4.24
C ALA A 69 -11.44 -5.08 4.21
N GLN A 70 -11.94 -6.32 4.18
CA GLN A 70 -13.38 -6.61 4.24
C GLN A 70 -14.02 -6.15 5.55
N ARG A 71 -13.36 -6.43 6.69
CA ARG A 71 -13.84 -6.04 8.03
C ARG A 71 -13.99 -4.53 8.18
N VAL A 72 -13.02 -3.75 7.66
CA VAL A 72 -13.03 -2.28 7.74
C VAL A 72 -13.72 -1.64 6.53
N LYS A 73 -14.22 -2.45 5.59
CA LYS A 73 -14.86 -2.00 4.34
C LYS A 73 -13.97 -1.04 3.56
N ALA A 74 -12.69 -1.40 3.42
CA ALA A 74 -11.72 -0.57 2.73
C ALA A 74 -12.09 -0.39 1.25
N ASP A 75 -12.04 0.85 0.78
CA ASP A 75 -12.12 1.20 -0.64
C ASP A 75 -10.72 1.30 -1.27
N VAL A 76 -9.73 1.64 -0.43
CA VAL A 76 -8.33 1.84 -0.83
C VAL A 76 -7.40 1.12 0.13
N ILE A 77 -6.45 0.37 -0.42
CA ILE A 77 -5.31 -0.17 0.32
C ILE A 77 -4.05 0.58 -0.12
N VAL A 78 -3.38 1.22 0.83
CA VAL A 78 -2.09 1.87 0.62
C VAL A 78 -1.00 1.01 1.23
N ASN A 79 -0.05 0.62 0.42
CA ASN A 79 1.13 -0.11 0.85
C ASN A 79 2.22 0.87 1.29
N ALA A 80 2.45 0.98 2.60
CA ALA A 80 3.50 1.79 3.22
C ALA A 80 4.64 0.91 3.78
N CYS A 81 4.79 -0.32 3.25
CA CYS A 81 5.82 -1.27 3.62
C CYS A 81 7.04 -1.22 2.69
N ASP A 82 8.03 -2.05 3.02
CA ASP A 82 9.17 -2.35 2.15
C ASP A 82 8.71 -3.00 0.83
N PRO A 83 9.28 -2.64 -0.34
CA PRO A 83 8.89 -3.20 -1.64
C PRO A 83 8.92 -4.73 -1.75
N ARG A 84 9.69 -5.41 -0.91
CA ARG A 84 9.70 -6.89 -0.82
C ARG A 84 8.36 -7.48 -0.35
N LEU A 85 7.48 -6.66 0.20
CA LEU A 85 6.13 -7.04 0.66
C LEU A 85 5.03 -6.60 -0.33
N ASN A 86 5.39 -6.07 -1.50
CA ASN A 86 4.40 -5.57 -2.45
C ASN A 86 3.45 -6.66 -2.94
N GLU A 87 3.98 -7.83 -3.31
CA GLU A 87 3.17 -8.90 -3.93
C GLU A 87 1.97 -9.31 -3.08
N PRO A 88 2.12 -9.73 -1.80
CA PRO A 88 0.96 -10.12 -1.00
C PRO A 88 -0.04 -8.99 -0.78
N ILE A 89 0.40 -7.73 -0.65
CA ILE A 89 -0.48 -6.58 -0.43
C ILE A 89 -1.22 -6.22 -1.74
N PHE A 90 -0.52 -6.24 -2.88
CA PHE A 90 -1.08 -5.99 -4.22
C PHE A 90 -2.16 -7.01 -4.56
N GLU A 91 -1.87 -8.30 -4.35
CA GLU A 91 -2.81 -9.39 -4.58
C GLU A 91 -4.00 -9.34 -3.61
N ALA A 92 -3.78 -8.91 -2.36
CA ALA A 92 -4.86 -8.73 -1.41
C ALA A 92 -5.82 -7.61 -1.82
N ALA A 93 -5.29 -6.48 -2.31
CA ALA A 93 -6.10 -5.38 -2.80
C ALA A 93 -6.95 -5.80 -4.00
N PHE A 94 -6.35 -6.54 -4.94
CA PHE A 94 -7.07 -7.10 -6.08
C PHE A 94 -8.19 -8.06 -5.66
N GLU A 95 -7.92 -8.97 -4.73
CA GLU A 95 -8.91 -9.94 -4.23
C GLU A 95 -10.04 -9.26 -3.47
N ALA A 96 -9.71 -8.29 -2.60
CA ALA A 96 -10.69 -7.54 -1.82
C ALA A 96 -11.50 -6.54 -2.66
N GLY A 97 -11.12 -6.27 -3.92
CA GLY A 97 -11.80 -5.30 -4.78
C GLY A 97 -11.50 -3.85 -4.42
N CYS A 98 -10.33 -3.59 -3.84
CA CYS A 98 -9.89 -2.26 -3.44
C CYS A 98 -8.99 -1.60 -4.50
N THR A 99 -9.01 -0.28 -4.57
CA THR A 99 -7.93 0.48 -5.21
C THR A 99 -6.62 0.23 -4.46
N TYR A 100 -5.53 0.01 -5.19
CA TYR A 100 -4.19 -0.17 -4.63
C TYR A 100 -3.32 1.06 -4.88
N LEU A 101 -2.45 1.38 -3.92
CA LEU A 101 -1.43 2.40 -4.07
C LEU A 101 -0.15 1.99 -3.33
N ASP A 102 1.01 2.13 -3.97
CA ASP A 102 2.33 2.04 -3.33
C ASP A 102 3.24 3.21 -3.70
N MET A 103 4.30 3.40 -2.91
CA MET A 103 5.33 4.40 -3.15
C MET A 103 6.54 3.83 -3.88
N ALA A 104 6.66 2.51 -3.97
CA ALA A 104 7.79 1.84 -4.61
C ALA A 104 7.33 0.54 -5.27
N MET A 105 7.58 0.41 -6.55
CA MET A 105 7.27 -0.79 -7.34
C MET A 105 8.04 -2.03 -6.84
N ASN A 106 7.63 -3.21 -7.30
CA ASN A 106 8.40 -4.44 -7.14
C ASN A 106 9.82 -4.26 -7.67
N LEU A 107 10.79 -4.74 -6.88
CA LEU A 107 12.21 -4.58 -7.19
C LEU A 107 12.60 -5.29 -8.48
N SER A 108 13.52 -4.69 -9.24
CA SER A 108 14.18 -5.35 -10.36
C SER A 108 15.05 -6.51 -9.86
N LYS A 109 15.25 -7.52 -10.72
CA LYS A 109 16.17 -8.62 -10.44
C LYS A 109 17.19 -8.72 -11.56
N PRO A 110 18.51 -8.85 -11.26
CA PRO A 110 19.53 -9.05 -12.28
C PRO A 110 19.31 -10.39 -13.00
N HIS A 111 19.78 -10.48 -14.24
CA HIS A 111 19.78 -11.75 -14.97
C HIS A 111 20.58 -12.82 -14.19
N PRO A 112 20.04 -14.03 -13.97
CA PRO A 112 20.59 -14.97 -13.00
C PRO A 112 21.98 -15.51 -13.35
N THR A 113 22.35 -15.52 -14.63
CA THR A 113 23.64 -16.07 -15.11
C THR A 113 24.51 -15.04 -15.79
N ASN A 114 23.95 -13.96 -16.35
CA ASN A 114 24.69 -12.98 -17.14
C ASN A 114 24.22 -11.53 -16.86
N PRO A 115 24.36 -11.04 -15.61
CA PRO A 115 23.76 -9.78 -15.15
C PRO A 115 24.34 -8.52 -15.78
N TYR A 116 25.50 -8.61 -16.47
CA TYR A 116 26.19 -7.48 -17.08
C TYR A 116 25.90 -7.34 -18.59
N GLU A 117 25.39 -8.37 -19.23
CA GLU A 117 25.18 -8.41 -20.68
C GLU A 117 23.71 -8.63 -21.06
N GLU A 118 22.90 -9.21 -20.14
CA GLU A 118 21.51 -9.52 -20.40
C GLU A 118 20.58 -8.82 -19.40
N VAL A 119 19.42 -8.39 -19.92
CA VAL A 119 18.38 -7.74 -19.11
C VAL A 119 17.73 -8.80 -18.22
N GLY A 120 17.69 -8.52 -16.92
CA GLY A 120 16.95 -9.32 -15.95
C GLY A 120 15.47 -8.94 -15.86
N GLU A 121 14.88 -9.03 -14.70
CA GLU A 121 13.51 -8.56 -14.48
C GLU A 121 13.49 -7.05 -14.22
N PRO A 122 12.79 -6.25 -15.04
CA PRO A 122 12.68 -4.81 -14.82
C PRO A 122 11.84 -4.49 -13.58
N LEU A 123 12.03 -3.28 -13.03
CA LEU A 123 11.28 -2.72 -11.94
C LEU A 123 9.77 -2.74 -12.24
N GLY A 124 8.96 -3.23 -11.30
CA GLY A 124 7.50 -3.24 -11.42
C GLY A 124 6.94 -4.23 -12.44
N LYS A 125 7.75 -5.13 -13.01
CA LYS A 125 7.32 -6.07 -14.07
C LYS A 125 6.01 -6.76 -13.76
N ASP A 126 5.88 -7.35 -12.57
CA ASP A 126 4.70 -8.16 -12.21
C ASP A 126 3.46 -7.27 -12.04
N GLN A 127 3.63 -6.09 -11.44
CA GLN A 127 2.55 -5.12 -11.25
C GLN A 127 2.05 -4.57 -12.59
N ILE A 128 2.97 -4.20 -13.50
CA ILE A 128 2.62 -3.69 -14.83
C ILE A 128 1.97 -4.79 -15.68
N SER A 129 2.48 -6.03 -15.60
CA SER A 129 1.91 -7.17 -16.34
C SER A 129 0.49 -7.54 -15.86
N ALA A 130 0.09 -7.08 -14.70
CA ALA A 130 -1.24 -7.31 -14.14
C ALA A 130 -2.31 -6.34 -14.70
N ASP A 131 -1.94 -5.34 -15.51
CA ASP A 131 -2.81 -4.24 -15.96
C ASP A 131 -4.16 -4.74 -16.54
N GLU A 132 -4.13 -5.70 -17.47
CA GLU A 132 -5.36 -6.22 -18.10
C GLU A 132 -6.33 -6.82 -17.07
N ARG A 133 -5.85 -7.64 -16.13
CA ARG A 133 -6.73 -8.24 -15.12
C ARG A 133 -7.33 -7.24 -14.15
N TRP A 134 -6.61 -6.13 -13.85
CA TRP A 134 -7.12 -5.04 -13.03
C TRP A 134 -8.21 -4.25 -13.78
N LYS A 135 -7.99 -3.97 -15.07
CA LYS A 135 -8.97 -3.33 -15.95
C LYS A 135 -10.26 -4.17 -16.10
N GLU A 136 -10.12 -5.48 -16.32
CA GLU A 136 -11.28 -6.39 -16.43
C GLU A 136 -12.17 -6.37 -15.18
N LYS A 137 -11.59 -6.17 -14.00
CA LYS A 137 -12.34 -5.99 -12.75
C LYS A 137 -12.83 -4.56 -12.50
N GLY A 138 -12.47 -3.61 -13.34
CA GLY A 138 -12.77 -2.19 -13.13
C GLY A 138 -12.05 -1.59 -11.91
N LEU A 139 -10.90 -2.15 -11.53
CA LEU A 139 -10.09 -1.71 -10.40
C LEU A 139 -8.92 -0.86 -10.85
N LEU A 140 -8.40 -0.04 -9.93
CA LEU A 140 -7.24 0.83 -10.16
C LEU A 140 -6.07 0.43 -9.26
N ALA A 141 -4.88 0.33 -9.84
CA ALA A 141 -3.62 0.24 -9.12
C ALA A 141 -2.70 1.41 -9.51
N LEU A 142 -2.31 2.21 -8.53
CA LEU A 142 -1.34 3.29 -8.68
C LEU A 142 -0.02 2.84 -8.08
N VAL A 143 0.95 2.52 -8.93
CA VAL A 143 2.24 1.96 -8.51
C VAL A 143 3.36 2.97 -8.69
N GLY A 144 4.34 2.97 -7.78
CA GLY A 144 5.48 3.87 -7.83
C GLY A 144 5.13 5.34 -7.56
N MET A 145 4.17 5.61 -6.67
CA MET A 145 3.71 6.96 -6.31
C MET A 145 4.54 7.57 -5.17
N GLY A 146 5.85 7.29 -5.16
CA GLY A 146 6.81 7.84 -4.20
C GLY A 146 7.50 9.10 -4.68
N VAL A 147 8.77 9.26 -4.32
CA VAL A 147 9.63 10.35 -4.82
C VAL A 147 10.31 9.93 -6.12
N GLU A 148 10.94 8.76 -6.13
CA GLU A 148 11.61 8.15 -7.28
C GLU A 148 11.44 6.62 -7.18
N PRO A 149 10.58 6.01 -8.00
CA PRO A 149 9.67 6.65 -8.97
C PRO A 149 8.52 7.41 -8.30
N GLY A 150 7.94 8.37 -9.03
CA GLY A 150 6.77 9.14 -8.64
C GLY A 150 6.93 10.64 -8.85
N LEU A 151 7.12 11.41 -7.78
CA LEU A 151 7.15 12.87 -7.81
C LEU A 151 8.20 13.42 -8.80
N SER A 152 9.40 12.84 -8.84
CA SER A 152 10.48 13.24 -9.76
C SER A 152 10.13 13.09 -11.24
N ASN A 153 9.17 12.22 -11.58
CA ASN A 153 8.75 11.99 -12.96
C ASN A 153 7.69 13.01 -13.43
N VAL A 154 7.18 13.86 -12.54
CA VAL A 154 6.13 14.86 -12.83
C VAL A 154 6.74 16.26 -13.00
N PHE A 155 7.94 16.49 -12.47
CA PHE A 155 8.70 17.73 -12.57
C PHE A 155 9.91 17.58 -13.48
#